data_8c82415bf0731be0e6344a67ba57f8bf
#
_entry.id   8c82415bf0731be0e6344a67ba57f8bf
#
_cell.length_a   1.000
_cell.length_b   1.000
_cell.length_c   1.000
_cell.angle_alpha   90.00
_cell.angle_beta   90.00
_cell.angle_gamma   90.00
#
_symmetry.space_group_name_H-M   'P 1'
#
loop_
_entity.id
_entity.type
_entity.pdbx_description
1 polymer ?
#
loop_
_entity_poly.entity_id
_entity_poly.type
_entity_poly.pdbx_seq_one_letter_code
_entity_poly.pdbx_strand_id
1 'polypeptide(L)'
;MARIAGVDIPREKRIVISLTYVYGIGTSTANKIVEEANVSADTRVKDLTDDELGRIREVVDSYKVEGDLRREQNLNIKRLMEISSYRGIRHRRGLPVRGQKTKNNARTRKGPVKTVANNCLLYTSDAAD
;
A
#
# COMPACT_ATOMS: atom_id res chain seq x y z
N MET A 1 -8.77 -18.53 -12.59
CA MET A 1 -7.96 -17.77 -11.65
C MET A 1 -8.71 -17.55 -10.34
N ALA A 2 -7.97 -17.59 -9.24
CA ALA A 2 -8.58 -17.33 -7.94
C ALA A 2 -8.63 -15.83 -7.69
N ARG A 3 -9.77 -15.31 -7.24
CA ARG A 3 -9.97 -13.91 -6.92
C ARG A 3 -10.43 -13.76 -5.48
N ILE A 4 -9.74 -12.91 -4.74
CA ILE A 4 -10.07 -12.58 -3.35
C ILE A 4 -10.21 -11.07 -3.26
N ALA A 5 -11.31 -10.59 -2.72
CA ALA A 5 -11.60 -9.15 -2.58
C ALA A 5 -11.45 -8.40 -3.91
N GLY A 6 -11.80 -9.04 -5.01
CA GLY A 6 -11.71 -8.45 -6.34
C GLY A 6 -10.32 -8.45 -6.96
N VAL A 7 -9.34 -9.07 -6.31
CA VAL A 7 -7.95 -9.12 -6.78
C VAL A 7 -7.61 -10.55 -7.20
N ASP A 8 -6.98 -10.69 -8.36
CA ASP A 8 -6.47 -11.97 -8.81
C ASP A 8 -5.20 -12.30 -8.04
N ILE A 9 -5.18 -13.47 -7.41
CA ILE A 9 -4.02 -13.91 -6.63
C ILE A 9 -3.26 -15.00 -7.37
N PRO A 10 -1.93 -15.08 -7.18
CA PRO A 10 -1.14 -16.11 -7.84
C PRO A 10 -1.59 -17.51 -7.43
N ARG A 11 -1.74 -18.38 -8.40
CA ARG A 11 -2.21 -19.76 -8.15
C ARG A 11 -1.07 -20.71 -7.76
N GLU A 12 0.14 -20.36 -8.16
CA GLU A 12 1.30 -21.22 -7.94
C GLU A 12 1.94 -21.06 -6.56
N LYS A 13 1.60 -19.99 -5.85
CA LYS A 13 2.15 -19.71 -4.54
C LYS A 13 1.28 -20.27 -3.43
N ARG A 14 1.89 -20.47 -2.27
CA ARG A 14 1.12 -20.90 -1.08
C ARG A 14 0.05 -19.87 -0.76
N ILE A 15 -1.05 -20.33 -0.19
CA ILE A 15 -2.20 -19.45 0.10
C ILE A 15 -1.79 -18.28 1.01
N VAL A 16 -0.93 -18.52 1.99
CA VAL A 16 -0.49 -17.46 2.90
C VAL A 16 0.23 -16.34 2.13
N ILE A 17 1.08 -16.71 1.18
CA ILE A 17 1.83 -15.74 0.38
C ILE A 17 0.92 -15.06 -0.62
N SER A 18 0.02 -15.81 -1.24
CA SER A 18 -0.91 -15.25 -2.23
C SER A 18 -1.86 -14.23 -1.62
N LEU A 19 -2.29 -14.44 -0.38
CA LEU A 19 -3.16 -13.50 0.30
C LEU A 19 -2.48 -12.14 0.52
N THR A 20 -1.17 -12.11 0.65
CA THR A 20 -0.45 -10.84 0.84
C THR A 20 -0.49 -9.93 -0.39
N TYR A 21 -0.94 -10.43 -1.53
CA TYR A 21 -1.12 -9.63 -2.73
C TYR A 21 -2.34 -8.71 -2.64
N VAL A 22 -3.22 -8.98 -1.69
CA VAL A 22 -4.39 -8.11 -1.45
C VAL A 22 -3.95 -6.93 -0.58
N TYR A 23 -4.29 -5.74 -0.99
CA TYR A 23 -3.93 -4.54 -0.23
C TYR A 23 -4.59 -4.57 1.15
N GLY A 24 -3.80 -4.45 2.19
CA GLY A 24 -4.27 -4.51 3.56
C GLY A 24 -4.04 -5.84 4.26
N ILE A 25 -3.59 -6.85 3.55
CA ILE A 25 -3.26 -8.15 4.12
C ILE A 25 -1.76 -8.36 4.06
N GLY A 26 -1.13 -8.42 5.22
CA GLY A 26 0.28 -8.75 5.34
C GLY A 26 0.44 -10.20 5.80
N THR A 27 1.67 -10.58 6.08
CA THR A 27 1.99 -11.96 6.48
C THR A 27 1.23 -12.40 7.72
N SER A 28 1.19 -11.55 8.75
CA SER A 28 0.51 -11.88 10.00
C SER A 28 -0.99 -12.04 9.80
N THR A 29 -1.61 -11.13 9.05
CA THR A 29 -3.04 -11.18 8.76
C THR A 29 -3.36 -12.39 7.91
N ALA A 30 -2.53 -12.72 6.93
CA ALA A 30 -2.70 -13.89 6.10
C ALA A 30 -2.70 -15.19 6.94
N ASN A 31 -1.79 -15.28 7.89
CA ASN A 31 -1.74 -16.44 8.80
C ASN A 31 -3.01 -16.56 9.62
N LYS A 32 -3.54 -15.46 10.13
CA LYS A 32 -4.79 -15.45 10.90
C LYS A 32 -5.97 -15.86 10.04
N ILE A 33 -6.03 -15.38 8.81
CA ILE A 33 -7.12 -15.72 7.90
C ILE A 33 -7.14 -17.21 7.61
N VAL A 34 -5.98 -17.78 7.31
CA VAL A 34 -5.86 -19.21 7.01
C VAL A 34 -6.24 -20.05 8.23
N GLU A 35 -5.84 -19.63 9.41
CA GLU A 35 -6.15 -20.31 10.64
C GLU A 35 -7.66 -20.29 10.93
N GLU A 36 -8.30 -19.14 10.78
CA GLU A 36 -9.74 -19.00 10.96
C GLU A 36 -10.56 -19.83 9.94
N ALA A 37 -10.04 -19.92 8.72
CA ALA A 37 -10.69 -20.69 7.66
C ALA A 37 -10.42 -22.18 7.76
N ASN A 38 -9.57 -22.61 8.70
CA ASN A 38 -9.16 -24.01 8.87
C ASN A 38 -8.56 -24.61 7.60
N VAL A 39 -7.70 -23.85 6.94
CA VAL A 39 -7.02 -24.28 5.73
C VAL A 39 -5.53 -24.42 6.04
N SER A 40 -4.87 -25.40 5.42
CA SER A 40 -3.42 -25.55 5.58
C SER A 40 -2.70 -24.36 4.97
N ALA A 41 -1.79 -23.75 5.74
CA ALA A 41 -1.05 -22.59 5.29
C ALA A 41 -0.12 -22.90 4.11
N ASP A 42 0.32 -24.14 4.00
CA ASP A 42 1.27 -24.53 2.97
C ASP A 42 0.61 -24.98 1.66
N THR A 43 -0.72 -25.05 1.64
CA THR A 43 -1.45 -25.45 0.43
C THR A 43 -1.33 -24.36 -0.63
N ARG A 44 -1.01 -24.75 -1.84
CA ARG A 44 -0.96 -23.80 -2.94
C ARG A 44 -2.36 -23.47 -3.40
N VAL A 45 -2.53 -22.26 -3.92
CA VAL A 45 -3.86 -21.76 -4.33
C VAL A 45 -4.51 -22.68 -5.34
N LYS A 46 -3.75 -23.21 -6.28
CA LYS A 46 -4.26 -24.12 -7.31
C LYS A 46 -4.79 -25.43 -6.76
N ASP A 47 -4.32 -25.84 -5.58
CA ASP A 47 -4.71 -27.09 -4.94
C ASP A 47 -5.87 -26.92 -3.96
N LEU A 48 -6.36 -25.71 -3.78
CA LEU A 48 -7.48 -25.42 -2.88
C LEU A 48 -8.80 -25.86 -3.50
N THR A 49 -9.68 -26.44 -2.65
CA THR A 49 -11.03 -26.76 -3.08
C THR A 49 -11.88 -25.49 -3.08
N ASP A 50 -13.03 -25.54 -3.77
CA ASP A 50 -13.96 -24.42 -3.80
C ASP A 50 -14.49 -24.07 -2.41
N ASP A 51 -14.70 -25.09 -1.56
CA ASP A 51 -15.15 -24.87 -0.19
C ASP A 51 -14.11 -24.13 0.63
N GLU A 52 -12.84 -24.49 0.47
CA GLU A 52 -11.75 -23.81 1.17
C GLU A 52 -11.62 -22.36 0.73
N LEU A 53 -11.71 -22.11 -0.58
CA LEU A 53 -11.69 -20.75 -1.11
C LEU A 53 -12.89 -19.95 -0.62
N GLY A 54 -14.06 -20.58 -0.53
CA GLY A 54 -15.25 -19.92 0.00
C GLY A 54 -15.08 -19.49 1.44
N ARG A 55 -14.51 -20.37 2.29
CA ARG A 55 -14.24 -20.03 3.68
C ARG A 55 -13.24 -18.89 3.80
N ILE A 56 -12.19 -18.91 2.98
CA ILE A 56 -11.20 -17.83 2.97
C ILE A 56 -11.85 -16.50 2.58
N ARG A 57 -12.70 -16.51 1.56
CA ARG A 57 -13.41 -15.31 1.13
C ARG A 57 -14.29 -14.73 2.23
N GLU A 58 -15.01 -15.60 2.96
CA GLU A 58 -15.84 -15.16 4.06
C GLU A 58 -15.01 -14.49 5.16
N VAL A 59 -13.87 -15.06 5.51
CA VAL A 59 -13.00 -14.49 6.52
C VAL A 59 -12.42 -13.16 6.04
N VAL A 60 -11.99 -13.08 4.78
CA VAL A 60 -11.45 -11.85 4.21
C VAL A 60 -12.49 -10.73 4.20
N ASP A 61 -13.75 -11.07 3.96
CA ASP A 61 -14.82 -10.06 3.95
C ASP A 61 -15.00 -9.37 5.30
N SER A 62 -14.54 -9.97 6.38
CA SER A 62 -14.60 -9.35 7.71
C SER A 62 -13.49 -8.31 7.94
N TYR A 63 -12.50 -8.25 7.06
CA TYR A 63 -11.41 -7.29 7.16
C TYR A 63 -11.61 -6.13 6.18
N LYS A 64 -11.10 -4.97 6.54
CA LYS A 64 -11.08 -3.85 5.62
C LYS A 64 -9.87 -3.99 4.71
N VAL A 65 -10.12 -4.24 3.44
CA VAL A 65 -9.06 -4.46 2.46
C VAL A 65 -9.38 -3.71 1.17
N GLU A 66 -8.39 -3.57 0.32
CA GLU A 66 -8.49 -2.98 -1.02
C GLU A 66 -9.24 -1.64 -1.01
N GLY A 67 -10.31 -1.51 -1.78
CA GLY A 67 -11.03 -0.25 -1.95
C GLY A 67 -11.51 0.37 -0.65
N ASP A 68 -12.05 -0.44 0.26
CA ASP A 68 -12.56 0.06 1.53
C ASP A 68 -11.43 0.61 2.40
N LEU A 69 -10.30 -0.09 2.45
CA LEU A 69 -9.14 0.37 3.19
C LEU A 69 -8.55 1.65 2.58
N ARG A 70 -8.44 1.69 1.27
CA ARG A 70 -7.93 2.88 0.59
C ARG A 70 -8.82 4.10 0.84
N ARG A 71 -10.13 3.88 0.82
CA ARG A 71 -11.09 4.96 1.11
C ARG A 71 -10.93 5.47 2.53
N GLU A 72 -10.83 4.57 3.50
CA GLU A 72 -10.63 4.94 4.89
C GLU A 72 -9.33 5.72 5.09
N GLN A 73 -8.25 5.24 4.49
CA GLN A 73 -6.96 5.90 4.57
C GLN A 73 -7.01 7.31 3.98
N ASN A 74 -7.63 7.47 2.82
CA ASN A 74 -7.77 8.77 2.19
C ASN A 74 -8.64 9.72 3.01
N LEU A 75 -9.71 9.21 3.61
CA LEU A 75 -10.56 10.02 4.50
C LEU A 75 -9.80 10.47 5.74
N ASN A 76 -8.97 9.60 6.32
CA ASN A 76 -8.17 9.96 7.48
C ASN A 76 -7.16 11.06 7.15
N ILE A 77 -6.50 10.96 6.00
CA ILE A 77 -5.56 11.98 5.55
C ILE A 77 -6.28 13.30 5.28
N LYS A 78 -7.42 13.23 4.63
CA LYS A 78 -8.23 14.41 4.34
C LYS A 78 -8.65 15.13 5.62
N ARG A 79 -9.06 14.35 6.64
CA ARG A 79 -9.43 14.91 7.93
C ARG A 79 -8.26 15.66 8.57
N LEU A 80 -7.06 15.08 8.52
CA LEU A 80 -5.87 15.73 9.05
C LEU A 80 -5.59 17.06 8.34
N MET A 81 -5.78 17.08 7.04
CA MET A 81 -5.62 18.31 6.24
C MET A 81 -6.66 19.38 6.60
N GLU A 82 -7.90 18.95 6.79
CA GLU A 82 -9.00 19.88 7.09
C GLU A 82 -8.86 20.54 8.45
N ILE A 83 -8.38 19.82 9.45
CA ILE A 83 -8.17 20.39 10.78
C ILE A 83 -6.85 21.16 10.87
N SER A 84 -6.10 21.24 9.79
CA SER A 84 -4.83 21.96 9.69
C SER A 84 -3.79 21.54 10.74
N SER A 85 -3.77 20.24 11.04
CA SER A 85 -2.76 19.67 11.93
C SER A 85 -1.39 19.69 11.24
N TYR A 86 -0.33 19.57 12.04
CA TYR A 86 1.01 19.50 11.49
C TYR A 86 1.13 18.35 10.48
N ARG A 87 0.63 17.16 10.84
CA ARG A 87 0.67 16.02 9.93
C ARG A 87 -0.12 16.28 8.65
N GLY A 88 -1.28 16.94 8.77
CA GLY A 88 -2.08 17.30 7.60
C GLY A 88 -1.37 18.26 6.67
N ILE A 89 -0.68 19.24 7.22
CA ILE A 89 0.09 20.19 6.42
C ILE A 89 1.21 19.47 5.68
N ARG A 90 1.89 18.52 6.33
CA ARG A 90 2.94 17.73 5.68
C ARG A 90 2.38 16.89 4.54
N HIS A 91 1.20 16.29 4.71
CA HIS A 91 0.55 15.56 3.62
C HIS A 91 0.17 16.47 2.46
N ARG A 92 -0.31 17.66 2.78
CA ARG A 92 -0.71 18.64 1.74
C ARG A 92 0.47 19.06 0.90
N ARG A 93 1.64 19.22 1.52
CA ARG A 93 2.86 19.63 0.83
C ARG A 93 3.65 18.49 0.22
N GLY A 94 3.21 17.24 0.44
CA GLY A 94 3.93 16.08 -0.07
C GLY A 94 5.27 15.84 0.60
N LEU A 95 5.40 16.19 1.86
CA LEU A 95 6.63 16.05 2.63
C LEU A 95 6.52 14.93 3.65
N PRO A 96 7.66 14.38 4.14
CA PRO A 96 7.63 13.37 5.19
C PRO A 96 6.88 13.86 6.42
N VAL A 97 6.07 12.98 6.99
CA VAL A 97 5.14 13.31 8.08
C VAL A 97 5.72 13.04 9.46
N ARG A 98 6.70 12.16 9.55
CA ARG A 98 7.22 11.68 10.84
C ARG A 98 8.50 12.38 11.30
N GLY A 99 8.66 13.65 10.95
CA GLY A 99 9.81 14.43 11.42
C GLY A 99 11.13 14.07 10.79
N GLN A 100 11.10 13.45 9.63
CA GLN A 100 12.29 13.06 8.93
C GLN A 100 12.99 14.25 8.28
N LYS A 101 14.29 14.13 8.10
CA LYS A 101 15.09 15.14 7.44
C LYS A 101 14.71 15.25 5.97
N THR A 102 14.55 16.47 5.48
CA THR A 102 14.12 16.71 4.09
C THR A 102 15.20 17.28 3.21
N LYS A 103 16.31 17.69 3.77
CA LYS A 103 17.37 18.38 3.03
C LYS A 103 18.02 17.49 1.98
N ASN A 104 18.34 16.26 2.33
CA ASN A 104 19.11 15.38 1.45
C ASN A 104 18.29 14.28 0.81
N ASN A 105 17.56 13.53 1.62
CA ASN A 105 16.81 12.35 1.20
C ASN A 105 15.31 12.63 1.21
N ALA A 106 14.48 11.67 1.54
CA ALA A 106 13.02 11.80 1.55
C ALA A 106 12.40 11.79 0.16
N ARG A 107 13.02 11.03 -0.75
CA ARG A 107 12.55 10.99 -2.14
C ARG A 107 11.22 10.26 -2.30
N THR A 108 10.88 9.34 -1.40
CA THR A 108 9.62 8.60 -1.49
C THR A 108 8.42 9.55 -1.47
N ARG A 109 8.44 10.55 -0.61
CA ARG A 109 7.35 11.53 -0.53
C ARG A 109 7.52 12.68 -1.51
N LYS A 110 8.73 13.17 -1.65
CA LYS A 110 9.00 14.34 -2.51
C LYS A 110 9.07 13.98 -3.99
N GLY A 111 9.28 12.70 -4.29
CA GLY A 111 9.43 12.24 -5.66
C GLY A 111 10.86 12.36 -6.16
N PRO A 112 11.08 12.05 -7.43
CA PRO A 112 12.41 12.14 -8.02
C PRO A 112 12.98 13.54 -7.94
N VAL A 113 14.30 13.61 -7.91
CA VAL A 113 14.99 14.91 -7.91
C VAL A 113 14.72 15.63 -9.22
N LYS A 114 14.20 16.83 -9.13
CA LYS A 114 14.02 17.69 -10.30
C LYS A 114 15.17 18.69 -10.33
N THR A 115 15.96 18.62 -11.38
CA THR A 115 17.10 19.48 -11.54
C THR A 115 16.67 20.83 -12.12
N VAL A 116 16.73 21.88 -11.32
CA VAL A 116 16.49 23.24 -11.81
C VAL A 116 17.79 23.90 -12.23
N ALA A 117 18.89 23.27 -11.90
CA ALA A 117 20.21 23.80 -12.25
C ALA A 117 20.38 23.99 -13.75
N ASN A 118 19.75 23.15 -14.54
CA ASN A 118 19.78 23.30 -15.99
C ASN A 118 19.21 24.62 -16.42
N ASN A 119 18.16 25.08 -15.78
CA ASN A 119 17.58 26.38 -16.07
C ASN A 119 18.53 27.50 -15.66
N CYS A 120 19.18 27.32 -14.54
CA CYS A 120 20.18 28.29 -14.10
C CYS A 120 21.34 28.34 -15.05
N LEU A 121 21.78 27.20 -15.51
CA LEU A 121 22.88 27.12 -16.46
C LEU A 121 22.55 27.78 -17.79
N LEU A 122 21.29 27.77 -18.16
CA LEU A 122 20.87 28.36 -19.40
C LEU A 122 21.03 29.87 -19.40
N TYR A 123 20.88 30.49 -18.25
CA TYR A 123 21.08 31.92 -18.20
C TYR A 123 22.26 32.36 -17.37
N THR A 124 22.89 31.45 -16.69
CA THR A 124 24.13 31.79 -16.02
C THR A 124 25.32 31.46 -16.87
N SER A 125 25.12 30.50 -17.67
CA SER A 125 26.16 30.22 -18.63
C SER A 125 26.21 31.31 -19.61
N ASP A 126 25.42 31.85 -19.45
CA ASP A 126 25.42 32.82 -19.87
C ASP A 126 25.45 33.55 -18.76
N ALA A 127 25.50 33.62 -18.06
CA ALA A 127 25.78 34.17 -16.95
C ALA A 127 26.32 33.51 -16.00
N ALA A 128 26.00 33.15 -16.27
CA ALA A 128 26.36 32.66 -15.71
C ALA A 128 26.56 32.32 -15.52
N ASP A 129 26.46 32.79 -15.88
CA ASP A 129 26.43 32.26 -15.74
C ASP A 129 26.79 32.25 -15.65
#